data_6a0500c1262297b7b5713963dd8edaae
#
_entry.id   6a0500c1262297b7b5713963dd8edaae
#
_cell.length_a   1.000
_cell.length_b   1.000
_cell.length_c   1.000
_cell.angle_alpha   90.00
_cell.angle_beta   90.00
_cell.angle_gamma   90.00
#
_symmetry.space_group_name_H-M   'P 1'
#
loop_
_entity.id
_entity.type
_entity.pdbx_description
1 polymer ?
#
loop_
_entity_poly.entity_id
_entity_poly.type
_entity_poly.pdbx_seq_one_letter_code
_entity_poly.pdbx_strand_id
1 'polypeptide(L)'
;MNALRAWPQLAAPTVLIVAAGLLGSLTDRASQIYFISALVSVAFVVALYVFVGNSGVVSFGHISFVAVGAWAAGVLSVPAEEKPATMPNLAGFLRDTTVGNLPSLAIAAAVGGVFALVAGLALMRLSGLAAGIATFAVLEITNNVLRYTDKLGPGLNVFSSVPETTGLLQATVGAVLVVTAAFVYQRSRFGRQLRAARDDPAAARAVGISVYRQRLVAFAISGVLAGFGGGLYVHLLPTGADSLYLDLTFITLAMLVIGGMTSLWGAVVGALAVSGLDSLLAEAENGLDLAGRTIDLPAGTRIVVVGFLMGLVLVVRPSGLTGGREFSFGRLRPQRPAVVQEESS
;
A
#
# COMPACT_ATOMS: atom_id res chain seq x y z
N MET A 1 19.34 22.83 -3.67
CA MET A 1 19.59 21.44 -4.21
C MET A 1 18.73 21.30 -5.46
N ASN A 2 19.35 21.25 -6.63
CA ASN A 2 18.71 21.48 -7.92
C ASN A 2 17.60 20.46 -8.22
N ALA A 3 16.43 20.93 -8.62
CA ALA A 3 15.27 20.14 -9.06
C ALA A 3 15.68 19.09 -10.11
N LEU A 4 16.60 19.44 -11.02
CA LEU A 4 17.15 18.55 -12.06
C LEU A 4 17.85 17.27 -11.56
N ARG A 5 18.37 17.25 -10.32
CA ARG A 5 18.97 16.02 -9.74
C ARG A 5 17.96 15.04 -9.13
N ALA A 6 16.71 15.45 -9.05
CA ALA A 6 15.65 14.70 -8.39
C ALA A 6 14.75 13.92 -9.35
N TRP A 7 14.73 14.29 -10.60
CA TRP A 7 13.88 13.64 -11.62
C TRP A 7 14.09 12.13 -11.74
N PRO A 8 15.31 11.58 -11.64
CA PRO A 8 15.50 10.12 -11.72
C PRO A 8 14.77 9.35 -10.63
N GLN A 9 14.56 9.95 -9.46
CA GLN A 9 13.88 9.29 -8.33
C GLN A 9 12.37 9.15 -8.55
N LEU A 10 11.76 10.00 -9.37
CA LEU A 10 10.37 9.85 -9.80
C LEU A 10 10.30 9.08 -11.12
N ALA A 11 11.19 9.37 -12.06
CA ALA A 11 11.17 8.78 -13.40
C ALA A 11 11.35 7.26 -13.36
N ALA A 12 12.30 6.74 -12.56
CA ALA A 12 12.57 5.31 -12.51
C ALA A 12 11.35 4.48 -12.03
N PRO A 13 10.70 4.78 -10.88
CA PRO A 13 9.49 4.05 -10.48
C PRO A 13 8.34 4.26 -11.47
N THR A 14 8.18 5.45 -12.04
CA THR A 14 7.12 5.71 -13.03
C THR A 14 7.35 4.89 -14.31
N VAL A 15 8.57 4.85 -14.83
CA VAL A 15 8.92 4.04 -16.01
C VAL A 15 8.64 2.56 -15.75
N LEU A 16 8.99 2.06 -14.57
CA LEU A 16 8.75 0.66 -14.21
C LEU A 16 7.24 0.34 -14.14
N ILE A 17 6.43 1.23 -13.57
CA ILE A 17 4.97 1.09 -13.53
C ILE A 17 4.36 1.11 -14.93
N VAL A 18 4.78 2.06 -15.77
CA VAL A 18 4.30 2.17 -17.17
C VAL A 18 4.74 0.94 -17.98
N ALA A 19 5.98 0.46 -17.79
CA ALA A 19 6.45 -0.77 -18.43
C ALA A 19 5.61 -1.98 -18.00
N ALA A 20 5.29 -2.13 -16.71
CA ALA A 20 4.40 -3.19 -16.24
C ALA A 20 2.99 -3.08 -16.87
N GLY A 21 2.44 -1.86 -16.97
CA GLY A 21 1.17 -1.62 -17.66
C GLY A 21 1.23 -1.97 -19.16
N LEU A 22 2.30 -1.60 -19.85
CA LEU A 22 2.50 -1.94 -21.27
C LEU A 22 2.67 -3.45 -21.46
N LEU A 23 3.45 -4.12 -20.61
CA LEU A 23 3.58 -5.58 -20.66
C LEU A 23 2.23 -6.26 -20.46
N GLY A 24 1.44 -5.82 -19.49
CA GLY A 24 0.07 -6.32 -19.27
C GLY A 24 -0.83 -6.13 -20.48
N SER A 25 -0.67 -5.07 -21.28
CA SER A 25 -1.47 -4.86 -22.49
C SER A 25 -1.13 -5.83 -23.64
N LEU A 26 0.01 -6.51 -23.56
CA LEU A 26 0.46 -7.50 -24.55
C LEU A 26 0.03 -8.93 -24.17
N THR A 27 -0.51 -9.14 -22.98
CA THR A 27 -0.99 -10.44 -22.50
C THR A 27 -2.48 -10.64 -22.80
N ASP A 28 -2.94 -11.88 -22.69
CA ASP A 28 -4.35 -12.24 -22.76
C ASP A 28 -5.15 -11.69 -21.56
N ARG A 29 -6.47 -11.67 -21.68
CA ARG A 29 -7.35 -11.10 -20.63
C ARG A 29 -7.22 -11.77 -19.28
N ALA A 30 -6.98 -13.08 -19.25
CA ALA A 30 -6.83 -13.81 -18.00
C ALA A 30 -5.54 -13.39 -17.26
N SER A 31 -4.43 -13.23 -17.98
CA SER A 31 -3.17 -12.77 -17.42
C SER A 31 -3.13 -11.28 -17.09
N GLN A 32 -3.96 -10.45 -17.76
CA GLN A 32 -4.04 -9.02 -17.46
C GLN A 32 -4.41 -8.72 -16.02
N ILE A 33 -5.26 -9.55 -15.40
CA ILE A 33 -5.69 -9.35 -14.01
C ILE A 33 -4.52 -9.35 -13.03
N TYR A 34 -3.47 -10.15 -13.29
CA TYR A 34 -2.26 -10.19 -12.47
C TYR A 34 -1.49 -8.87 -12.55
N PHE A 35 -1.37 -8.28 -13.76
CA PHE A 35 -0.74 -6.96 -13.93
C PHE A 35 -1.55 -5.84 -13.28
N ILE A 36 -2.88 -5.86 -13.41
CA ILE A 36 -3.76 -4.88 -12.76
C ILE A 36 -3.63 -5.00 -11.24
N SER A 37 -3.68 -6.21 -10.69
CA SER A 37 -3.51 -6.47 -9.26
C SER A 37 -2.15 -6.02 -8.74
N ALA A 38 -1.07 -6.25 -9.50
CA ALA A 38 0.27 -5.79 -9.16
C ALA A 38 0.35 -4.25 -9.11
N LEU A 39 -0.28 -3.56 -10.07
CA LEU A 39 -0.34 -2.10 -10.13
C LEU A 39 -1.17 -1.51 -8.97
N VAL A 40 -2.28 -2.15 -8.60
CA VAL A 40 -3.07 -1.77 -7.42
C VAL A 40 -2.26 -2.01 -6.14
N SER A 41 -1.52 -3.11 -6.06
CA SER A 41 -0.61 -3.40 -4.93
C SER A 41 0.48 -2.33 -4.77
N VAL A 42 0.98 -1.75 -5.87
CA VAL A 42 1.88 -0.57 -5.80
C VAL A 42 1.22 0.56 -5.02
N ALA A 43 -0.08 0.83 -5.23
CA ALA A 43 -0.77 1.88 -4.48
C ALA A 43 -0.82 1.58 -2.97
N PHE A 44 -1.07 0.34 -2.57
CA PHE A 44 -1.07 -0.07 -1.16
C PHE A 44 0.32 0.07 -0.52
N VAL A 45 1.34 -0.47 -1.18
CA VAL A 45 2.71 -0.47 -0.67
C VAL A 45 3.29 0.94 -0.59
N VAL A 46 3.02 1.78 -1.58
CA VAL A 46 3.48 3.17 -1.58
C VAL A 46 2.72 4.01 -0.55
N ALA A 47 1.42 3.77 -0.35
CA ALA A 47 0.67 4.38 0.75
C ALA A 47 1.29 4.02 2.11
N LEU A 48 1.59 2.74 2.34
CA LEU A 48 2.27 2.26 3.55
C LEU A 48 3.66 2.89 3.69
N TYR A 49 4.44 2.97 2.61
CA TYR A 49 5.76 3.62 2.58
C TYR A 49 5.70 5.09 3.02
N VAL A 50 4.68 5.85 2.64
CA VAL A 50 4.55 7.26 3.02
C VAL A 50 4.60 7.44 4.53
N PHE A 51 4.02 6.52 5.29
CA PHE A 51 4.09 6.54 6.75
C PHE A 51 5.31 5.77 7.27
N VAL A 52 5.41 4.47 7.02
CA VAL A 52 6.44 3.58 7.58
C VAL A 52 7.85 4.02 7.16
N GLY A 53 8.06 4.25 5.88
CA GLY A 53 9.36 4.61 5.34
C GLY A 53 9.89 5.95 5.84
N ASN A 54 9.00 6.94 6.03
CA ASN A 54 9.42 8.26 6.49
C ASN A 54 9.44 8.39 8.03
N SER A 55 8.62 7.63 8.77
CA SER A 55 8.55 7.72 10.23
C SER A 55 9.43 6.71 10.96
N GLY A 56 9.79 5.60 10.31
CA GLY A 56 10.45 4.45 10.94
C GLY A 56 9.55 3.64 11.88
N VAL A 57 8.26 3.94 11.94
CA VAL A 57 7.28 3.23 12.78
C VAL A 57 6.53 2.24 11.93
N VAL A 58 6.65 0.95 12.24
CA VAL A 58 5.90 -0.11 11.56
C VAL A 58 4.42 0.01 11.91
N SER A 59 3.56 -0.12 10.91
CA SER A 59 2.10 -0.11 11.07
C SER A 59 1.49 -1.34 10.43
N PHE A 60 0.74 -2.09 11.23
CA PHE A 60 -0.04 -3.24 10.77
C PHE A 60 -1.50 -2.86 10.41
N GLY A 61 -1.88 -1.61 10.65
CA GLY A 61 -3.26 -1.15 10.46
C GLY A 61 -3.54 -0.45 9.13
N HIS A 62 -2.58 -0.34 8.21
CA HIS A 62 -2.78 0.43 6.98
C HIS A 62 -3.86 -0.15 6.06
N ILE A 63 -4.03 -1.47 6.08
CA ILE A 63 -5.10 -2.12 5.32
C ILE A 63 -6.50 -1.74 5.83
N SER A 64 -6.65 -1.27 7.07
CA SER A 64 -7.90 -0.66 7.52
C SER A 64 -8.33 0.52 6.65
N PHE A 65 -7.38 1.34 6.19
CA PHE A 65 -7.68 2.50 5.34
C PHE A 65 -8.05 2.07 3.94
N VAL A 66 -7.38 1.02 3.43
CA VAL A 66 -7.74 0.35 2.18
C VAL A 66 -9.16 -0.21 2.29
N ALA A 67 -9.47 -0.93 3.37
CA ALA A 67 -10.77 -1.54 3.62
C ALA A 67 -11.90 -0.51 3.70
N VAL A 68 -11.71 0.54 4.49
CA VAL A 68 -12.71 1.61 4.64
C VAL A 68 -12.92 2.37 3.32
N GLY A 69 -11.85 2.61 2.54
CA GLY A 69 -11.92 3.19 1.21
C GLY A 69 -12.65 2.29 0.21
N ALA A 70 -12.30 1.00 0.17
CA ALA A 70 -12.97 0.00 -0.66
C ALA A 70 -14.46 -0.12 -0.32
N TRP A 71 -14.80 -0.12 0.96
CA TRP A 71 -16.17 -0.15 1.43
C TRP A 71 -16.97 1.07 0.99
N ALA A 72 -16.41 2.28 1.18
CA ALA A 72 -17.05 3.51 0.74
C ALA A 72 -17.28 3.54 -0.77
N ALA A 73 -16.26 3.18 -1.57
CA ALA A 73 -16.41 3.09 -3.02
C ALA A 73 -17.41 1.99 -3.42
N GLY A 74 -17.31 0.80 -2.84
CA GLY A 74 -18.18 -0.35 -3.17
C GLY A 74 -19.65 -0.04 -2.91
N VAL A 75 -19.99 0.41 -1.70
CA VAL A 75 -21.37 0.75 -1.34
C VAL A 75 -21.96 1.83 -2.26
N LEU A 76 -21.16 2.83 -2.63
CA LEU A 76 -21.63 3.93 -3.46
C LEU A 76 -21.68 3.61 -4.95
N SER A 77 -20.96 2.58 -5.42
CA SER A 77 -20.89 2.22 -6.85
C SER A 77 -21.87 1.14 -7.24
N VAL A 78 -22.39 0.35 -6.30
CA VAL A 78 -23.45 -0.62 -6.58
C VAL A 78 -24.69 0.13 -7.07
N PRO A 79 -25.33 -0.31 -8.19
CA PRO A 79 -26.58 0.27 -8.67
C PRO A 79 -27.67 0.27 -7.61
N ALA A 80 -28.44 1.36 -7.49
CA ALA A 80 -29.48 1.50 -6.47
C ALA A 80 -30.53 0.37 -6.52
N GLU A 81 -30.80 -0.14 -7.73
CA GLU A 81 -31.74 -1.23 -7.97
C GLU A 81 -31.27 -2.58 -7.38
N GLU A 82 -29.95 -2.80 -7.30
CA GLU A 82 -29.36 -4.04 -6.80
C GLU A 82 -29.08 -4.02 -5.29
N LYS A 83 -29.00 -2.84 -4.68
CA LYS A 83 -28.71 -2.68 -3.25
C LYS A 83 -29.72 -3.40 -2.34
N PRO A 84 -31.05 -3.37 -2.58
CA PRO A 84 -31.99 -4.11 -1.74
C PRO A 84 -31.78 -5.61 -1.73
N ALA A 85 -31.28 -6.18 -2.82
CA ALA A 85 -30.99 -7.61 -2.95
C ALA A 85 -29.66 -8.00 -2.30
N THR A 86 -28.62 -7.17 -2.47
CA THR A 86 -27.25 -7.46 -2.00
C THR A 86 -26.96 -6.93 -0.59
N MET A 87 -27.61 -5.84 -0.19
CA MET A 87 -27.44 -5.13 1.08
C MET A 87 -28.80 -4.70 1.68
N PRO A 88 -29.67 -5.64 2.10
CA PRO A 88 -31.06 -5.34 2.50
C PRO A 88 -31.15 -4.41 3.70
N ASN A 89 -30.16 -4.46 4.61
CA ASN A 89 -30.13 -3.68 5.85
C ASN A 89 -29.34 -2.36 5.72
N LEU A 90 -28.94 -1.97 4.50
CA LEU A 90 -28.16 -0.77 4.26
C LEU A 90 -28.88 0.49 4.77
N ALA A 91 -28.12 1.41 5.36
CA ALA A 91 -28.64 2.67 5.88
C ALA A 91 -29.34 3.46 4.75
N GLY A 92 -30.53 4.04 5.05
CA GLY A 92 -31.42 4.62 4.04
C GLY A 92 -30.76 5.68 3.15
N PHE A 93 -29.89 6.54 3.72
CA PHE A 93 -29.21 7.59 2.95
C PHE A 93 -28.19 7.03 1.92
N LEU A 94 -27.73 5.78 2.07
CA LEU A 94 -26.83 5.09 1.15
C LEU A 94 -27.59 4.29 0.08
N ARG A 95 -28.84 3.94 0.35
CA ARG A 95 -29.63 3.04 -0.51
C ARG A 95 -29.90 3.64 -1.88
N ASP A 96 -30.27 4.91 -1.92
CA ASP A 96 -30.69 5.58 -3.14
C ASP A 96 -29.56 6.34 -3.84
N THR A 97 -28.35 6.32 -3.25
CA THR A 97 -27.20 7.07 -3.75
C THR A 97 -26.30 6.15 -4.57
N THR A 98 -26.15 6.42 -5.86
CA THR A 98 -25.18 5.74 -6.73
C THR A 98 -24.28 6.78 -7.37
N VAL A 99 -22.96 6.53 -7.35
CA VAL A 99 -21.95 7.41 -7.96
C VAL A 99 -21.11 6.64 -8.98
N GLY A 100 -20.64 7.35 -9.99
CA GLY A 100 -19.73 6.76 -10.99
C GLY A 100 -18.35 6.41 -10.40
N ASN A 101 -17.54 5.72 -11.19
CA ASN A 101 -16.22 5.22 -10.79
C ASN A 101 -15.29 6.34 -10.26
N LEU A 102 -15.05 7.42 -11.02
CA LEU A 102 -14.11 8.47 -10.59
C LEU A 102 -14.53 9.19 -9.30
N PRO A 103 -15.80 9.62 -9.12
CA PRO A 103 -16.24 10.15 -7.84
C PRO A 103 -16.12 9.16 -6.69
N SER A 104 -16.38 7.86 -6.92
CA SER A 104 -16.22 6.83 -5.87
C SER A 104 -14.79 6.70 -5.40
N LEU A 105 -13.80 6.78 -6.30
CA LEU A 105 -12.38 6.79 -5.94
C LEU A 105 -12.00 8.02 -5.11
N ALA A 106 -12.53 9.19 -5.45
CA ALA A 106 -12.29 10.42 -4.69
C ALA A 106 -12.89 10.33 -3.28
N ILE A 107 -14.09 9.77 -3.15
CA ILE A 107 -14.74 9.53 -1.85
C ILE A 107 -13.95 8.48 -1.05
N ALA A 108 -13.51 7.38 -1.66
CA ALA A 108 -12.68 6.37 -1.03
C ALA A 108 -11.39 6.97 -0.43
N ALA A 109 -10.71 7.82 -1.21
CA ALA A 109 -9.52 8.54 -0.76
C ALA A 109 -9.83 9.47 0.44
N ALA A 110 -10.91 10.24 0.34
CA ALA A 110 -11.32 11.16 1.40
C ALA A 110 -11.69 10.42 2.70
N VAL A 111 -12.49 9.36 2.60
CA VAL A 111 -12.95 8.56 3.74
C VAL A 111 -11.78 7.83 4.39
N GLY A 112 -10.88 7.21 3.59
CA GLY A 112 -9.64 6.61 4.09
C GLY A 112 -8.75 7.61 4.81
N GLY A 113 -8.60 8.83 4.27
CA GLY A 113 -7.84 9.91 4.88
C GLY A 113 -8.44 10.42 6.19
N VAL A 114 -9.77 10.63 6.24
CA VAL A 114 -10.48 11.05 7.46
C VAL A 114 -10.37 9.97 8.53
N PHE A 115 -10.58 8.70 8.18
CA PHE A 115 -10.45 7.59 9.11
C PHE A 115 -9.02 7.50 9.67
N ALA A 116 -7.99 7.61 8.81
CA ALA A 116 -6.60 7.65 9.23
C ALA A 116 -6.30 8.85 10.14
N LEU A 117 -6.85 10.02 9.84
CA LEU A 117 -6.70 11.21 10.68
C LEU A 117 -7.30 10.98 12.08
N VAL A 118 -8.52 10.48 12.15
CA VAL A 118 -9.23 10.21 13.43
C VAL A 118 -8.47 9.17 14.26
N ALA A 119 -8.11 8.03 13.66
CA ALA A 119 -7.30 7.00 14.32
C ALA A 119 -5.91 7.55 14.72
N GLY A 120 -5.30 8.34 13.87
CA GLY A 120 -3.99 8.94 14.10
C GLY A 120 -3.93 9.91 15.26
N LEU A 121 -5.02 10.62 15.59
CA LEU A 121 -5.08 11.51 16.77
C LEU A 121 -4.72 10.78 18.07
N ALA A 122 -5.12 9.53 18.20
CA ALA A 122 -4.77 8.68 19.36
C ALA A 122 -3.43 7.97 19.15
N LEU A 123 -3.25 7.30 18.00
CA LEU A 123 -2.14 6.39 17.75
C LEU A 123 -0.78 7.06 17.60
N MET A 124 -0.72 8.27 17.04
CA MET A 124 0.56 8.93 16.75
C MET A 124 1.31 9.44 17.98
N ARG A 125 0.70 9.31 19.16
CA ARG A 125 1.37 9.53 20.46
C ARG A 125 2.25 8.33 20.87
N LEU A 126 1.97 7.17 20.30
CA LEU A 126 2.69 5.93 20.58
C LEU A 126 3.96 5.82 19.72
N SER A 127 4.88 4.97 20.13
CA SER A 127 6.13 4.71 19.42
C SER A 127 6.57 3.26 19.58
N GLY A 128 7.47 2.80 18.69
CA GLY A 128 8.01 1.45 18.76
C GLY A 128 6.92 0.37 18.65
N LEU A 129 7.06 -0.69 19.42
CA LEU A 129 6.15 -1.85 19.41
C LEU A 129 4.71 -1.49 19.78
N ALA A 130 4.52 -0.56 20.74
CA ALA A 130 3.19 -0.13 21.16
C ALA A 130 2.38 0.50 20.01
N ALA A 131 3.04 1.25 19.11
CA ALA A 131 2.38 1.80 17.93
C ALA A 131 1.96 0.68 16.95
N GLY A 132 2.82 -0.33 16.75
CA GLY A 132 2.50 -1.50 15.92
C GLY A 132 1.28 -2.25 16.42
N ILE A 133 1.24 -2.60 17.72
CA ILE A 133 0.12 -3.30 18.36
C ILE A 133 -1.16 -2.48 18.27
N ALA A 134 -1.08 -1.17 18.54
CA ALA A 134 -2.24 -0.30 18.49
C ALA A 134 -2.81 -0.14 17.06
N THR A 135 -1.95 -0.08 16.03
CA THR A 135 -2.41 -0.07 14.64
C THR A 135 -3.02 -1.42 14.22
N PHE A 136 -2.51 -2.54 14.74
CA PHE A 136 -3.12 -3.85 14.54
C PHE A 136 -4.53 -3.92 15.17
N ALA A 137 -4.71 -3.36 16.37
CA ALA A 137 -6.03 -3.27 16.97
C ALA A 137 -7.03 -2.47 16.12
N VAL A 138 -6.57 -1.40 15.43
CA VAL A 138 -7.42 -0.67 14.47
C VAL A 138 -7.82 -1.56 13.29
N LEU A 139 -6.91 -2.40 12.78
CA LEU A 139 -7.23 -3.36 11.73
C LEU A 139 -8.31 -4.33 12.18
N GLU A 140 -8.17 -4.89 13.37
CA GLU A 140 -9.13 -5.83 13.97
C GLU A 140 -10.51 -5.19 14.18
N ILE A 141 -10.54 -4.00 14.77
CA ILE A 141 -11.79 -3.26 14.97
C ILE A 141 -12.45 -2.97 13.61
N THR A 142 -11.69 -2.50 12.63
CA THR A 142 -12.23 -2.19 11.30
C THR A 142 -12.82 -3.44 10.64
N ASN A 143 -12.08 -4.55 10.65
CA ASN A 143 -12.58 -5.80 10.08
C ASN A 143 -13.87 -6.24 10.75
N ASN A 144 -13.93 -6.24 12.09
CA ASN A 144 -15.12 -6.61 12.85
C ASN A 144 -16.31 -5.67 12.57
N VAL A 145 -16.07 -4.37 12.49
CA VAL A 145 -17.14 -3.40 12.16
C VAL A 145 -17.70 -3.64 10.77
N LEU A 146 -16.83 -3.84 9.76
CA LEU A 146 -17.27 -4.08 8.39
C LEU A 146 -17.99 -5.41 8.22
N ARG A 147 -17.58 -6.46 8.95
CA ARG A 147 -18.21 -7.80 8.93
C ARG A 147 -19.57 -7.85 9.57
N TYR A 148 -19.72 -7.18 10.71
CA TYR A 148 -20.91 -7.36 11.57
C TYR A 148 -21.86 -6.15 11.57
N THR A 149 -21.59 -5.13 10.73
CA THR A 149 -22.46 -3.95 10.61
C THR A 149 -23.13 -3.88 9.24
N ASP A 150 -24.21 -4.63 9.06
CA ASP A 150 -24.97 -4.71 7.80
C ASP A 150 -25.53 -3.36 7.32
N LYS A 151 -25.61 -2.37 8.20
CA LYS A 151 -26.03 -1.00 7.85
C LYS A 151 -25.00 -0.23 7.02
N LEU A 152 -23.74 -0.69 7.00
CA LEU A 152 -22.64 -0.03 6.30
C LEU A 152 -22.28 -0.71 4.98
N GLY A 153 -22.83 -1.89 4.67
CA GLY A 153 -22.51 -2.63 3.47
C GLY A 153 -22.96 -4.09 3.51
N PRO A 154 -22.33 -4.97 2.73
CA PRO A 154 -22.74 -6.37 2.60
C PRO A 154 -22.46 -7.23 3.85
N GLY A 155 -21.77 -6.70 4.88
CA GLY A 155 -21.45 -7.43 6.10
C GLY A 155 -20.52 -8.62 5.83
N LEU A 156 -21.00 -9.84 6.15
CA LEU A 156 -20.26 -11.09 5.93
C LEU A 156 -20.17 -11.51 4.44
N ASN A 157 -20.96 -10.89 3.58
CA ASN A 157 -20.94 -11.18 2.16
C ASN A 157 -19.86 -10.37 1.44
N VAL A 158 -19.64 -10.70 0.16
CA VAL A 158 -18.75 -9.96 -0.73
C VAL A 158 -19.54 -8.96 -1.57
N PHE A 159 -18.88 -7.90 -1.99
CA PHE A 159 -19.39 -7.02 -3.04
C PHE A 159 -19.35 -7.76 -4.37
N SER A 160 -20.48 -8.28 -4.82
CA SER A 160 -20.62 -8.99 -6.10
C SER A 160 -21.16 -8.13 -7.24
N SER A 161 -21.80 -6.99 -6.92
CA SER A 161 -22.47 -6.11 -7.87
C SER A 161 -21.76 -4.77 -8.07
N VAL A 162 -20.52 -4.63 -7.64
CA VAL A 162 -19.71 -3.43 -7.94
C VAL A 162 -19.25 -3.53 -9.40
N PRO A 163 -19.46 -2.48 -10.22
CA PRO A 163 -18.99 -2.49 -11.60
C PRO A 163 -17.47 -2.66 -11.69
N GLU A 164 -17.01 -3.66 -12.45
CA GLU A 164 -15.59 -3.91 -12.70
C GLU A 164 -15.03 -2.88 -13.69
N THR A 165 -14.66 -1.73 -13.19
CA THR A 165 -14.18 -0.60 -14.00
C THR A 165 -12.68 -0.37 -13.91
N THR A 166 -11.99 -0.98 -12.94
CA THR A 166 -10.54 -0.84 -12.80
C THR A 166 -9.83 -1.71 -13.84
N GLY A 167 -9.63 -1.14 -15.02
CA GLY A 167 -8.82 -1.74 -16.08
C GLY A 167 -7.34 -1.35 -15.95
N LEU A 168 -6.52 -1.91 -16.86
CA LEU A 168 -5.06 -1.74 -16.88
C LEU A 168 -4.64 -0.26 -16.93
N LEU A 169 -5.30 0.57 -17.75
CA LEU A 169 -5.00 1.99 -17.84
C LEU A 169 -5.27 2.70 -16.52
N GLN A 170 -6.42 2.44 -15.89
CA GLN A 170 -6.81 3.08 -14.63
C GLN A 170 -5.88 2.67 -13.48
N ALA A 171 -5.50 1.39 -13.40
CA ALA A 171 -4.53 0.91 -12.42
C ALA A 171 -3.15 1.54 -12.62
N THR A 172 -2.67 1.62 -13.88
CA THR A 172 -1.40 2.27 -14.22
C THR A 172 -1.39 3.75 -13.83
N VAL A 173 -2.42 4.50 -14.23
CA VAL A 173 -2.55 5.92 -13.89
C VAL A 173 -2.68 6.10 -12.38
N GLY A 174 -3.47 5.27 -11.72
CA GLY A 174 -3.63 5.27 -10.27
C GLY A 174 -2.31 5.04 -9.53
N ALA A 175 -1.53 4.03 -9.92
CA ALA A 175 -0.21 3.76 -9.37
C ALA A 175 0.76 4.94 -9.56
N VAL A 176 0.79 5.55 -10.76
CA VAL A 176 1.62 6.73 -11.05
C VAL A 176 1.20 7.93 -10.20
N LEU A 177 -0.10 8.16 -10.01
CA LEU A 177 -0.62 9.24 -9.15
C LEU A 177 -0.17 9.04 -7.70
N VAL A 178 -0.30 7.82 -7.16
CA VAL A 178 0.10 7.51 -5.78
C VAL A 178 1.62 7.67 -5.59
N VAL A 179 2.43 7.18 -6.53
CA VAL A 179 3.89 7.36 -6.50
C VAL A 179 4.28 8.84 -6.60
N THR A 180 3.61 9.59 -7.47
CA THR A 180 3.84 11.04 -7.60
C THR A 180 3.49 11.78 -6.31
N ALA A 181 2.36 11.46 -5.69
CA ALA A 181 1.95 12.04 -4.41
C ALA A 181 2.95 11.70 -3.28
N ALA A 182 3.41 10.45 -3.21
CA ALA A 182 4.44 10.03 -2.26
C ALA A 182 5.78 10.76 -2.48
N PHE A 183 6.18 10.92 -3.75
CA PHE A 183 7.39 11.67 -4.11
C PHE A 183 7.29 13.15 -3.71
N VAL A 184 6.15 13.80 -3.96
CA VAL A 184 5.91 15.19 -3.55
C VAL A 184 5.92 15.29 -2.03
N TYR A 185 5.25 14.37 -1.34
CA TYR A 185 5.23 14.34 0.12
C TYR A 185 6.64 14.20 0.70
N GLN A 186 7.42 13.21 0.27
CA GLN A 186 8.77 13.00 0.82
C GLN A 186 9.71 14.18 0.59
N ARG A 187 9.45 15.02 -0.44
CA ARG A 187 10.22 16.24 -0.72
C ARG A 187 9.68 17.49 -0.05
N SER A 188 8.46 17.44 0.46
CA SER A 188 7.86 18.51 1.23
C SER A 188 8.63 18.79 2.53
N ARG A 189 8.34 19.92 3.15
CA ARG A 189 8.89 20.23 4.50
C ARG A 189 8.43 19.17 5.50
N PHE A 190 7.20 18.65 5.39
CA PHE A 190 6.65 17.64 6.30
C PHE A 190 7.41 16.32 6.20
N GLY A 191 7.63 15.79 5.00
CA GLY A 191 8.38 14.54 4.80
C GLY A 191 9.84 14.66 5.25
N ARG A 192 10.50 15.80 5.00
CA ARG A 192 11.88 16.04 5.47
C ARG A 192 11.97 16.11 6.99
N GLN A 193 11.05 16.82 7.64
CA GLN A 193 10.99 16.93 9.10
C GLN A 193 10.69 15.56 9.75
N LEU A 194 9.82 14.76 9.13
CA LEU A 194 9.50 13.42 9.65
C LEU A 194 10.72 12.50 9.58
N ARG A 195 11.48 12.50 8.47
CA ARG A 195 12.72 11.72 8.37
C ARG A 195 13.79 12.19 9.35
N ALA A 196 13.96 13.49 9.53
CA ALA A 196 14.84 14.02 10.58
C ALA A 196 14.43 13.52 11.98
N ALA A 197 13.13 13.49 12.26
CA ALA A 197 12.58 12.97 13.52
C ALA A 197 12.69 11.44 13.64
N ARG A 198 12.75 10.72 12.52
CA ARG A 198 13.02 9.28 12.48
C ARG A 198 14.47 8.98 12.86
N ASP A 199 15.40 9.77 12.30
CA ASP A 199 16.84 9.56 12.49
C ASP A 199 17.28 9.95 13.91
N ASP A 200 16.83 11.09 14.44
CA ASP A 200 17.01 11.51 15.84
C ASP A 200 15.81 12.29 16.38
N PRO A 201 14.91 11.63 17.13
CA PRO A 201 13.74 12.31 17.70
C PRO A 201 14.07 13.35 18.76
N ALA A 202 15.22 13.25 19.44
CA ALA A 202 15.61 14.20 20.50
C ALA A 202 16.14 15.49 19.86
N ALA A 203 17.07 15.40 18.91
CA ALA A 203 17.58 16.53 18.15
C ALA A 203 16.45 17.23 17.36
N ALA A 204 15.53 16.49 16.75
CA ALA A 204 14.38 17.07 16.04
C ALA A 204 13.51 17.94 16.96
N ARG A 205 13.24 17.47 18.18
CA ARG A 205 12.49 18.26 19.17
C ARG A 205 13.24 19.52 19.61
N ALA A 206 14.56 19.41 19.78
CA ALA A 206 15.41 20.56 20.19
C ALA A 206 15.35 21.70 19.18
N VAL A 207 15.19 21.42 17.88
CA VAL A 207 15.02 22.41 16.82
C VAL A 207 13.54 22.76 16.52
N GLY A 208 12.62 22.38 17.43
CA GLY A 208 11.20 22.77 17.35
C GLY A 208 10.33 21.90 16.42
N ILE A 209 10.80 20.73 15.98
CA ILE A 209 9.98 19.81 15.17
C ILE A 209 9.04 19.02 16.08
N SER A 210 7.73 19.18 15.88
CA SER A 210 6.73 18.35 16.55
C SER A 210 6.61 16.99 15.89
N VAL A 211 7.25 15.96 16.48
CA VAL A 211 7.21 14.57 15.98
C VAL A 211 5.79 14.06 15.81
N TYR A 212 4.93 14.34 16.79
CA TYR A 212 3.52 13.97 16.74
C TYR A 212 2.79 14.53 15.50
N ARG A 213 2.94 15.83 15.25
CA ARG A 213 2.29 16.48 14.09
C ARG A 213 2.79 15.90 12.78
N GLN A 214 4.10 15.64 12.65
CA GLN A 214 4.68 15.10 11.42
C GLN A 214 4.18 13.67 11.17
N ARG A 215 4.11 12.85 12.21
CA ARG A 215 3.53 11.49 12.11
C ARG A 215 2.05 11.54 11.74
N LEU A 216 1.26 12.42 12.35
CA LEU A 216 -0.17 12.55 12.06
C LEU A 216 -0.43 12.95 10.60
N VAL A 217 0.33 13.92 10.08
CA VAL A 217 0.24 14.35 8.67
C VAL A 217 0.59 13.21 7.73
N ALA A 218 1.69 12.48 8.00
CA ALA A 218 2.08 11.33 7.21
C ALA A 218 1.01 10.23 7.20
N PHE A 219 0.44 9.96 8.37
CA PHE A 219 -0.57 8.93 8.56
C PHE A 219 -1.88 9.27 7.83
N ALA A 220 -2.31 10.54 7.89
CA ALA A 220 -3.48 11.01 7.15
C ALA A 220 -3.27 10.95 5.63
N ILE A 221 -2.12 11.42 5.12
CA ILE A 221 -1.80 11.34 3.68
C ILE A 221 -1.71 9.88 3.23
N SER A 222 -1.07 9.02 4.02
CA SER A 222 -1.01 7.58 3.79
C SER A 222 -2.43 6.98 3.72
N GLY A 223 -3.34 7.39 4.62
CA GLY A 223 -4.74 6.97 4.61
C GLY A 223 -5.51 7.41 3.36
N VAL A 224 -5.25 8.63 2.85
CA VAL A 224 -5.83 9.10 1.57
C VAL A 224 -5.39 8.20 0.41
N LEU A 225 -4.08 7.90 0.33
CA LEU A 225 -3.53 7.05 -0.74
C LEU A 225 -3.99 5.60 -0.62
N ALA A 226 -4.06 5.07 0.60
CA ALA A 226 -4.56 3.72 0.88
C ALA A 226 -6.05 3.60 0.55
N GLY A 227 -6.87 4.57 0.93
CA GLY A 227 -8.30 4.61 0.59
C GLY A 227 -8.53 4.67 -0.91
N PHE A 228 -7.75 5.49 -1.64
CA PHE A 228 -7.78 5.52 -3.11
C PHE A 228 -7.45 4.15 -3.71
N GLY A 229 -6.39 3.49 -3.22
CA GLY A 229 -6.03 2.13 -3.62
C GLY A 229 -7.15 1.12 -3.34
N GLY A 230 -7.82 1.24 -2.18
CA GLY A 230 -8.99 0.43 -1.83
C GLY A 230 -10.16 0.60 -2.80
N GLY A 231 -10.41 1.85 -3.25
CA GLY A 231 -11.37 2.14 -4.29
C GLY A 231 -11.02 1.44 -5.62
N LEU A 232 -9.76 1.47 -6.03
CA LEU A 232 -9.31 0.73 -7.23
C LEU A 232 -9.52 -0.79 -7.07
N TYR A 233 -9.25 -1.32 -5.88
CA TYR A 233 -9.32 -2.75 -5.61
C TYR A 233 -10.76 -3.30 -5.66
N VAL A 234 -11.73 -2.60 -5.06
CA VAL A 234 -13.14 -3.03 -5.07
C VAL A 234 -13.77 -3.00 -6.46
N HIS A 235 -13.25 -2.15 -7.35
CA HIS A 235 -13.64 -2.10 -8.77
C HIS A 235 -12.86 -3.08 -9.66
N LEU A 236 -11.96 -3.88 -9.08
CA LEU A 236 -11.19 -4.89 -9.80
C LEU A 236 -11.70 -6.30 -9.54
N LEU A 237 -12.01 -6.62 -8.28
CA LEU A 237 -12.35 -7.97 -7.83
C LEU A 237 -13.51 -7.94 -6.84
N PRO A 238 -14.37 -8.98 -6.84
CA PRO A 238 -15.34 -9.18 -5.76
C PRO A 238 -14.61 -9.19 -4.41
N THR A 239 -15.00 -8.29 -3.51
CA THR A 239 -14.24 -7.99 -2.30
C THR A 239 -15.12 -8.10 -1.06
N GLY A 240 -14.66 -8.83 -0.07
CA GLY A 240 -15.27 -8.93 1.27
C GLY A 240 -14.34 -8.41 2.36
N ALA A 241 -14.83 -8.34 3.59
CA ALA A 241 -14.03 -7.88 4.72
C ALA A 241 -12.81 -8.78 4.96
N ASP A 242 -12.93 -10.10 4.73
CA ASP A 242 -11.84 -11.05 4.91
C ASP A 242 -10.71 -10.86 3.89
N SER A 243 -11.03 -10.46 2.66
CA SER A 243 -10.03 -10.18 1.63
C SER A 243 -9.17 -8.95 1.95
N LEU A 244 -9.67 -8.04 2.79
CA LEU A 244 -9.03 -6.79 3.20
C LEU A 244 -8.55 -6.85 4.64
N TYR A 245 -7.95 -7.96 5.03
CA TYR A 245 -7.57 -8.21 6.41
C TYR A 245 -6.10 -8.69 6.54
N LEU A 246 -5.85 -9.79 7.22
CA LEU A 246 -4.50 -10.23 7.60
C LEU A 246 -3.62 -10.56 6.41
N ASP A 247 -4.13 -11.35 5.46
CA ASP A 247 -3.33 -11.80 4.32
C ASP A 247 -2.84 -10.61 3.50
N LEU A 248 -3.74 -9.66 3.20
CA LEU A 248 -3.36 -8.45 2.49
C LEU A 248 -2.42 -7.55 3.31
N THR A 249 -2.57 -7.52 4.64
CA THR A 249 -1.67 -6.78 5.54
C THR A 249 -0.26 -7.34 5.47
N PHE A 250 -0.11 -8.65 5.64
CA PHE A 250 1.21 -9.27 5.67
C PHE A 250 1.90 -9.26 4.30
N ILE A 251 1.16 -9.50 3.21
CA ILE A 251 1.75 -9.44 1.87
C ILE A 251 2.18 -8.00 1.51
N THR A 252 1.39 -6.98 1.86
CA THR A 252 1.75 -5.57 1.64
C THR A 252 2.98 -5.17 2.44
N LEU A 253 3.10 -5.62 3.69
CA LEU A 253 4.29 -5.43 4.50
C LEU A 253 5.50 -6.18 3.92
N ALA A 254 5.32 -7.43 3.48
CA ALA A 254 6.38 -8.20 2.84
C ALA A 254 6.90 -7.51 1.57
N MET A 255 6.01 -7.00 0.73
CA MET A 255 6.37 -6.20 -0.45
C MET A 255 7.24 -5.01 -0.09
N LEU A 256 6.87 -4.25 0.96
CA LEU A 256 7.63 -3.08 1.40
C LEU A 256 8.98 -3.46 2.01
N VAL A 257 9.03 -4.50 2.83
CA VAL A 257 10.25 -5.00 3.49
C VAL A 257 11.22 -5.57 2.46
N ILE A 258 10.76 -6.47 1.60
CA ILE A 258 11.56 -7.10 0.55
C ILE A 258 12.09 -6.06 -0.41
N GLY A 259 11.28 -5.10 -0.82
CA GLY A 259 11.70 -4.02 -1.70
C GLY A 259 12.71 -3.06 -1.06
N GLY A 260 12.51 -2.74 0.21
CA GLY A 260 13.32 -1.81 1.01
C GLY A 260 12.50 -0.66 1.57
N MET A 261 12.23 -0.73 2.88
CA MET A 261 11.28 0.16 3.58
C MET A 261 11.59 1.65 3.51
N THR A 262 12.83 2.03 3.26
CA THR A 262 13.29 3.43 3.39
C THR A 262 13.36 4.19 2.07
N SER A 263 13.01 3.55 0.94
CA SER A 263 13.03 4.19 -0.38
C SER A 263 11.72 3.99 -1.15
N LEU A 264 11.29 5.02 -1.88
CA LEU A 264 10.14 4.97 -2.78
C LEU A 264 10.38 3.98 -3.93
N TRP A 265 11.61 3.97 -4.47
CA TRP A 265 12.05 3.00 -5.46
C TRP A 265 11.89 1.56 -4.95
N GLY A 266 12.35 1.31 -3.69
CA GLY A 266 12.20 0.01 -3.04
C GLY A 266 10.73 -0.41 -2.89
N ALA A 267 9.85 0.49 -2.48
CA ALA A 267 8.43 0.21 -2.35
C ALA A 267 7.81 -0.26 -3.68
N VAL A 268 8.12 0.40 -4.80
CA VAL A 268 7.61 0.02 -6.13
C VAL A 268 8.22 -1.29 -6.64
N VAL A 269 9.53 -1.45 -6.52
CA VAL A 269 10.21 -2.70 -6.93
C VAL A 269 9.69 -3.88 -6.11
N GLY A 270 9.56 -3.72 -4.78
CA GLY A 270 9.05 -4.77 -3.91
C GLY A 270 7.60 -5.13 -4.21
N ALA A 271 6.74 -4.13 -4.46
CA ALA A 271 5.36 -4.38 -4.85
C ALA A 271 5.28 -5.21 -6.14
N LEU A 272 5.96 -4.81 -7.20
CA LEU A 272 5.90 -5.51 -8.48
C LEU A 272 6.58 -6.89 -8.42
N ALA A 273 7.73 -7.01 -7.76
CA ALA A 273 8.45 -8.28 -7.67
C ALA A 273 7.68 -9.32 -6.85
N VAL A 274 7.14 -8.92 -5.68
CA VAL A 274 6.39 -9.85 -4.83
C VAL A 274 5.01 -10.15 -5.44
N SER A 275 4.33 -9.16 -6.06
CA SER A 275 3.08 -9.44 -6.79
C SER A 275 3.29 -10.39 -7.95
N GLY A 276 4.37 -10.24 -8.72
CA GLY A 276 4.69 -11.18 -9.80
C GLY A 276 4.95 -12.58 -9.28
N LEU A 277 5.72 -12.72 -8.19
CA LEU A 277 5.95 -14.01 -7.55
C LEU A 277 4.66 -14.61 -6.99
N ASP A 278 3.84 -13.80 -6.31
CA ASP A 278 2.55 -14.21 -5.75
C ASP A 278 1.61 -14.73 -6.84
N SER A 279 1.55 -14.05 -7.99
CA SER A 279 0.75 -14.47 -9.14
C SER A 279 1.25 -15.79 -9.75
N LEU A 280 2.57 -15.94 -9.91
CA LEU A 280 3.16 -17.18 -10.42
C LEU A 280 2.90 -18.36 -9.47
N LEU A 281 3.00 -18.16 -8.17
CA LEU A 281 2.71 -19.19 -7.18
C LEU A 281 1.22 -19.53 -7.14
N ALA A 282 0.34 -18.52 -7.26
CA ALA A 282 -1.10 -18.73 -7.34
C ALA A 282 -1.50 -19.58 -8.58
N GLU A 283 -0.86 -19.32 -9.72
CA GLU A 283 -1.08 -20.10 -10.93
C GLU A 283 -0.54 -21.53 -10.77
N ALA A 284 0.61 -21.71 -10.09
CA ALA A 284 1.15 -23.03 -9.78
C ALA A 284 0.32 -23.81 -8.75
N GLU A 285 -0.39 -23.16 -7.85
CA GLU A 285 -1.38 -23.79 -6.94
C GLU A 285 -2.65 -24.23 -7.70
N ASN A 286 -2.96 -23.61 -8.84
CA ASN A 286 -4.10 -23.96 -9.69
C ASN A 286 -3.76 -24.91 -10.84
N GLY A 287 -2.52 -25.41 -10.89
CA GLY A 287 -2.03 -26.31 -11.93
C GLY A 287 -1.43 -25.58 -13.13
N LEU A 288 -0.18 -25.16 -13.00
CA LEU A 288 0.57 -24.49 -14.06
C LEU A 288 1.12 -25.50 -15.08
N ASP A 289 0.70 -25.41 -16.33
CA ASP A 289 1.29 -26.20 -17.43
C ASP A 289 2.56 -25.52 -17.97
N LEU A 290 3.72 -26.02 -17.59
CA LEU A 290 5.02 -25.59 -18.11
C LEU A 290 5.61 -26.72 -18.98
N ALA A 291 5.67 -26.46 -20.28
CA ALA A 291 6.32 -27.35 -21.28
C ALA A 291 5.82 -28.82 -21.21
N GLY A 292 4.52 -29.03 -21.00
CA GLY A 292 3.92 -30.39 -20.97
C GLY A 292 4.05 -31.09 -19.62
N ARG A 293 4.42 -30.36 -18.56
CA ARG A 293 4.36 -30.83 -17.17
C ARG A 293 3.46 -29.92 -16.37
N THR A 294 2.41 -30.46 -15.79
CA THR A 294 1.58 -29.77 -14.77
C THR A 294 2.34 -29.70 -13.46
N ILE A 295 2.62 -28.47 -13.01
CA ILE A 295 3.12 -28.20 -11.65
C ILE A 295 1.89 -27.90 -10.82
N ASP A 296 1.61 -28.78 -9.85
CA ASP A 296 0.49 -28.64 -8.91
C ASP A 296 1.08 -28.49 -7.50
N LEU A 297 0.99 -27.29 -6.94
CA LEU A 297 1.48 -27.01 -5.59
C LEU A 297 0.33 -27.11 -4.58
N PRO A 298 0.58 -27.58 -3.35
CA PRO A 298 -0.42 -27.58 -2.30
C PRO A 298 -0.95 -26.16 -2.02
N ALA A 299 -2.24 -26.03 -1.77
CA ALA A 299 -2.87 -24.79 -1.38
C ALA A 299 -2.18 -24.17 -0.14
N GLY A 300 -1.90 -22.86 -0.17
CA GLY A 300 -1.18 -22.17 0.90
C GLY A 300 0.35 -22.07 0.70
N THR A 301 0.92 -22.76 -0.30
CA THR A 301 2.37 -22.65 -0.63
C THR A 301 2.78 -21.20 -0.87
N ARG A 302 1.94 -20.42 -1.54
CA ARG A 302 2.12 -18.99 -1.81
C ARG A 302 2.44 -18.18 -0.55
N ILE A 303 1.60 -18.34 0.48
CA ILE A 303 1.74 -17.58 1.75
C ILE A 303 3.04 -18.00 2.47
N VAL A 304 3.34 -19.30 2.49
CA VAL A 304 4.56 -19.83 3.11
C VAL A 304 5.82 -19.32 2.41
N VAL A 305 5.84 -19.34 1.08
CA VAL A 305 7.00 -18.87 0.28
C VAL A 305 7.22 -17.37 0.48
N VAL A 306 6.18 -16.56 0.40
CA VAL A 306 6.30 -15.09 0.60
C VAL A 306 6.73 -14.78 2.03
N GLY A 307 6.17 -15.47 3.04
CA GLY A 307 6.58 -15.31 4.44
C GLY A 307 8.03 -15.72 4.69
N PHE A 308 8.46 -16.84 4.11
CA PHE A 308 9.85 -17.31 4.18
C PHE A 308 10.81 -16.31 3.52
N LEU A 309 10.48 -15.81 2.33
CA LEU A 309 11.30 -14.81 1.63
C LEU A 309 11.40 -13.51 2.44
N MET A 310 10.30 -13.07 3.05
CA MET A 310 10.33 -11.89 3.93
C MET A 310 11.31 -12.12 5.11
N GLY A 311 11.21 -13.26 5.79
CA GLY A 311 12.12 -13.62 6.88
C GLY A 311 13.57 -13.72 6.42
N LEU A 312 13.83 -14.35 5.27
CA LEU A 312 15.15 -14.47 4.69
C LEU A 312 15.76 -13.10 4.36
N VAL A 313 14.99 -12.21 3.72
CA VAL A 313 15.45 -10.85 3.39
C VAL A 313 15.78 -10.07 4.66
N LEU A 314 14.95 -10.16 5.70
CA LEU A 314 15.22 -9.48 6.98
C LEU A 314 16.53 -9.93 7.63
N VAL A 315 16.89 -11.22 7.49
CA VAL A 315 18.13 -11.78 8.07
C VAL A 315 19.35 -11.48 7.19
N VAL A 316 19.24 -11.74 5.87
CA VAL A 316 20.40 -11.69 4.96
C VAL A 316 20.65 -10.26 4.46
N ARG A 317 19.59 -9.49 4.21
CA ARG A 317 19.69 -8.15 3.64
C ARG A 317 18.62 -7.20 4.21
N PRO A 318 18.75 -6.78 5.47
CA PRO A 318 17.74 -5.99 6.18
C PRO A 318 17.40 -4.64 5.52
N SER A 319 18.22 -4.16 4.59
CA SER A 319 17.94 -2.99 3.76
C SER A 319 17.10 -3.27 2.52
N GLY A 320 16.66 -4.52 2.30
CA GLY A 320 15.84 -4.95 1.16
C GLY A 320 16.60 -5.05 -0.17
N LEU A 321 15.91 -5.40 -1.25
CA LEU A 321 16.48 -5.60 -2.59
C LEU A 321 17.21 -4.35 -3.10
N THR A 322 16.64 -3.17 -2.88
CA THR A 322 17.22 -1.89 -3.34
C THR A 322 18.25 -1.30 -2.39
N GLY A 323 18.52 -1.96 -1.24
CA GLY A 323 19.43 -1.47 -0.22
C GLY A 323 18.96 -0.18 0.47
N GLY A 324 17.65 0.11 0.44
CA GLY A 324 17.05 1.31 1.01
C GLY A 324 17.47 2.61 0.32
N ARG A 325 18.02 2.53 -0.89
CA ARG A 325 18.53 3.69 -1.63
C ARG A 325 17.54 4.08 -2.73
N GLU A 326 17.36 5.40 -2.88
CA GLU A 326 16.62 5.94 -4.02
C GLU A 326 17.44 5.80 -5.31
N PHE A 327 16.74 5.58 -6.42
CA PHE A 327 17.38 5.46 -7.73
C PHE A 327 18.11 6.76 -8.10
N SER A 328 19.38 6.67 -8.50
CA SER A 328 20.15 7.82 -8.95
C SER A 328 21.09 7.43 -10.11
N PHE A 329 21.13 8.23 -11.15
CA PHE A 329 22.07 8.08 -12.28
C PHE A 329 23.52 8.49 -11.96
N GLY A 330 23.84 8.83 -10.71
CA GLY A 330 25.17 9.27 -10.28
C GLY A 330 26.07 8.13 -9.86
N ARG A 331 27.30 8.11 -10.35
CA ARG A 331 28.37 7.18 -9.97
C ARG A 331 28.40 7.00 -8.46
N LEU A 332 28.44 5.74 -8.01
CA LEU A 332 28.81 5.35 -6.68
C LEU A 332 30.17 6.00 -6.32
N ARG A 333 30.15 7.14 -5.67
CA ARG A 333 31.36 7.60 -4.98
C ARG A 333 31.54 6.67 -3.79
N PRO A 334 32.65 5.92 -3.70
CA PRO A 334 32.94 5.16 -2.51
C PRO A 334 32.97 6.16 -1.34
N GLN A 335 32.22 5.89 -0.27
CA GLN A 335 32.38 6.61 0.98
C GLN A 335 33.82 6.41 1.42
N ARG A 336 34.58 7.51 1.52
CA ARG A 336 35.87 7.49 2.23
C ARG A 336 35.56 7.03 3.66
N PRO A 337 36.27 6.01 4.18
CA PRO A 337 36.13 5.66 5.58
C PRO A 337 36.44 6.93 6.40
N ALA A 338 35.64 7.18 7.43
CA ALA A 338 35.92 8.24 8.40
C ALA A 338 37.33 7.97 8.96
N VAL A 339 38.24 8.91 8.76
CA VAL A 339 39.55 8.91 9.40
C VAL A 339 39.25 9.07 10.88
N VAL A 340 39.42 7.98 11.63
CA VAL A 340 39.53 8.05 13.09
C VAL A 340 40.78 8.84 13.35
N GLN A 341 40.64 10.11 13.76
CA GLN A 341 41.75 10.83 14.36
C GLN A 341 42.03 10.17 15.70
N GLU A 342 43.07 9.35 15.74
CA GLU A 342 43.75 9.00 17.00
C GLU A 342 44.22 10.31 17.60
N GLU A 343 43.55 10.78 18.64
CA GLU A 343 44.11 11.76 19.58
C GLU A 343 45.32 11.11 20.27
N SER A 344 46.48 11.52 19.81
CA SER A 344 47.72 11.27 20.53
C SER A 344 47.73 12.12 21.78
N SER A 345 47.67 11.45 22.91
CA SER A 345 48.14 11.76 24.29
C SER A 345 48.38 13.21 24.66
#